data_487030dccfd89f2707fb22a46425c2f9
#
_entry.id   487030dccfd89f2707fb22a46425c2f9
#
_cell.length_a   1.000
_cell.length_b   1.000
_cell.length_c   1.000
_cell.angle_alpha   90.00
_cell.angle_beta   90.00
_cell.angle_gamma   90.00
#
_symmetry.space_group_name_H-M   'P 1'
#
loop_
_entity.id
_entity.type
_entity.pdbx_description
1 polymer ?
#
loop_
_entity_poly.entity_id
_entity_poly.type
_entity_poly.pdbx_seq_one_letter_code
_entity_poly.pdbx_strand_id
1 'polypeptide(L)'
;MTTFGKTAVMALSAIAASALASTAVSAATLAEIQESGKVRIAVANEIPYGYVDPNGDAMGAGPDVAKAIMDKLGVEEIEWVTTNFSSLIPGLQADRFDMVAAEMAILPDRCKQVLFSEPNTSYGEGLLVAAGNPKDIHAYADFAENPELKVAIMAGADQLEMMQKLGVDEANLVTLSANADAISTVSTGRADAYAATSLTASGLADQNDGVEVAGEFTDPVIDGEEVRSWGGFTFASGNEELRDAVNTALAEFKQTPEWSEILMGYGFTQADVDGSGNHTTAELCAE
;
A
#
# COMPACT_ATOMS: atom_id res chain seq x y z
N MET A 1 90.07 -19.21 -9.28
CA MET A 1 88.92 -20.11 -9.57
C MET A 1 88.01 -20.04 -8.37
N THR A 2 87.00 -19.22 -8.43
CA THR A 2 86.13 -19.00 -7.32
C THR A 2 84.69 -19.07 -7.84
N THR A 3 83.94 -20.07 -7.41
CA THR A 3 82.56 -20.38 -7.76
C THR A 3 81.65 -19.59 -6.85
N PHE A 4 80.83 -18.78 -7.45
CA PHE A 4 79.72 -18.06 -6.72
C PHE A 4 78.45 -18.95 -6.70
N GLY A 5 77.99 -19.32 -5.48
CA GLY A 5 76.70 -19.95 -5.26
C GLY A 5 75.58 -18.95 -5.22
N LYS A 6 74.55 -19.15 -6.05
CA LYS A 6 73.32 -18.35 -6.00
C LYS A 6 72.30 -19.00 -5.05
N THR A 7 71.99 -18.35 -3.93
CA THR A 7 70.89 -18.72 -3.05
C THR A 7 69.62 -18.07 -3.55
N ALA A 8 68.64 -18.90 -3.95
CA ALA A 8 67.31 -18.44 -4.31
C ALA A 8 66.42 -18.39 -3.04
N VAL A 9 65.93 -17.23 -2.71
CA VAL A 9 64.94 -17.00 -1.65
C VAL A 9 63.56 -17.12 -2.29
N MET A 10 62.82 -18.18 -1.95
CA MET A 10 61.38 -18.29 -2.28
C MET A 10 60.57 -17.52 -1.27
N ALA A 11 59.95 -16.41 -1.68
CA ALA A 11 58.95 -15.72 -0.91
C ALA A 11 57.57 -16.39 -1.09
N LEU A 12 57.07 -17.05 -0.05
CA LEU A 12 55.70 -17.55 -0.01
C LEU A 12 54.76 -16.36 0.25
N SER A 13 54.03 -15.92 -0.77
CA SER A 13 52.95 -14.97 -0.61
C SER A 13 51.68 -15.70 -0.18
N ALA A 14 51.32 -15.60 1.10
CA ALA A 14 50.04 -16.08 1.61
C ALA A 14 48.95 -15.06 1.18
N ILE A 15 48.11 -15.44 0.22
CA ILE A 15 46.90 -14.70 -0.13
C ILE A 15 45.84 -15.08 0.88
N ALA A 16 45.57 -14.18 1.85
CA ALA A 16 44.41 -14.28 2.73
C ALA A 16 43.16 -13.94 1.92
N ALA A 17 42.40 -14.95 1.52
CA ALA A 17 41.09 -14.79 0.95
C ALA A 17 40.12 -14.34 2.07
N SER A 18 39.88 -13.04 2.18
CA SER A 18 38.81 -12.51 3.01
C SER A 18 37.48 -12.88 2.33
N ALA A 19 36.81 -13.90 2.87
CA ALA A 19 35.43 -14.21 2.53
C ALA A 19 34.58 -13.04 3.06
N LEU A 20 34.15 -12.14 2.17
CA LEU A 20 33.06 -11.22 2.43
C LEU A 20 31.81 -12.07 2.56
N ALA A 21 31.43 -12.38 3.80
CA ALA A 21 30.11 -12.88 4.10
C ALA A 21 29.14 -11.75 3.72
N SER A 22 28.48 -11.88 2.56
CA SER A 22 27.31 -11.09 2.23
C SER A 22 26.26 -11.50 3.26
N THR A 23 26.07 -10.70 4.32
CA THR A 23 24.87 -10.80 5.15
C THR A 23 23.72 -10.47 4.21
N ALA A 24 22.93 -11.49 3.86
CA ALA A 24 21.63 -11.24 3.25
C ALA A 24 20.89 -10.33 4.24
N VAL A 25 20.55 -9.13 3.81
CA VAL A 25 19.63 -8.27 4.57
C VAL A 25 18.28 -8.96 4.43
N SER A 26 17.79 -9.51 5.52
CA SER A 26 16.45 -10.09 5.64
C SER A 26 15.59 -9.10 6.40
N ALA A 27 14.27 -9.07 6.11
CA ALA A 27 13.32 -8.34 6.95
C ALA A 27 13.51 -8.76 8.42
N ALA A 28 13.43 -7.79 9.33
CA ALA A 28 13.65 -8.07 10.74
C ALA A 28 12.58 -9.05 11.27
N THR A 29 13.02 -10.07 11.96
CA THR A 29 12.13 -11.00 12.66
C THR A 29 11.44 -10.31 13.83
N LEU A 30 10.33 -10.88 14.30
CA LEU A 30 9.64 -10.37 15.50
C LEU A 30 10.60 -10.29 16.71
N ALA A 31 11.46 -11.29 16.89
CA ALA A 31 12.43 -11.32 17.99
C ALA A 31 13.45 -10.18 17.89
N GLU A 32 13.98 -9.90 16.69
CA GLU A 32 14.91 -8.79 16.47
C GLU A 32 14.24 -7.42 16.66
N ILE A 33 12.97 -7.27 16.23
CA ILE A 33 12.17 -6.07 16.47
C ILE A 33 11.98 -5.85 17.97
N GLN A 34 11.62 -6.89 18.72
CA GLN A 34 11.43 -6.80 20.18
C GLN A 34 12.74 -6.56 20.93
N GLU A 35 13.86 -7.14 20.49
CA GLU A 35 15.17 -6.92 21.09
C GLU A 35 15.69 -5.50 20.84
N SER A 36 15.52 -4.99 19.62
CA SER A 36 15.95 -3.63 19.26
C SER A 36 14.96 -2.55 19.74
N GLY A 37 13.71 -2.91 20.03
CA GLY A 37 12.62 -1.99 20.30
C GLY A 37 12.16 -1.17 19.09
N LYS A 38 12.61 -1.51 17.86
CA LYS A 38 12.42 -0.70 16.66
C LYS A 38 11.86 -1.52 15.50
N VAL A 39 10.90 -0.94 14.75
CA VAL A 39 10.33 -1.47 13.50
C VAL A 39 10.29 -0.41 12.41
N ARG A 40 10.53 -0.79 11.15
CA ARG A 40 10.41 0.09 9.97
C ARG A 40 9.05 -0.16 9.31
N ILE A 41 8.22 0.89 9.24
CA ILE A 41 6.87 0.78 8.65
C ILE A 41 6.72 1.76 7.50
N ALA A 42 6.29 1.26 6.33
CA ALA A 42 6.10 2.09 5.15
C ALA A 42 4.66 2.59 5.00
N VAL A 43 4.54 3.80 4.45
CA VAL A 43 3.29 4.44 4.02
C VAL A 43 3.41 4.92 2.57
N ALA A 44 2.27 5.01 1.86
CA ALA A 44 2.23 5.36 0.44
C ALA A 44 1.90 6.84 0.16
N ASN A 45 1.81 7.67 1.20
CA ASN A 45 1.39 9.06 1.13
C ASN A 45 0.00 9.24 0.49
N GLU A 46 -0.93 8.36 0.87
CA GLU A 46 -2.32 8.33 0.42
C GLU A 46 -3.28 8.64 1.57
N ILE A 47 -3.97 9.78 1.46
CA ILE A 47 -5.01 10.19 2.41
C ILE A 47 -6.31 9.44 2.07
N PRO A 48 -7.01 8.85 3.07
CA PRO A 48 -6.73 8.84 4.51
C PRO A 48 -6.03 7.57 5.02
N TYR A 49 -5.51 6.72 4.15
CA TYR A 49 -5.03 5.38 4.47
C TYR A 49 -3.67 5.36 5.17
N GLY A 50 -2.67 6.07 4.63
CA GLY A 50 -1.35 6.18 5.23
C GLY A 50 -0.52 7.26 4.53
N TYR A 51 -0.25 8.35 5.22
CA TYR A 51 0.45 9.52 4.69
C TYR A 51 1.32 10.18 5.76
N VAL A 52 2.14 11.14 5.36
CA VAL A 52 2.94 11.95 6.27
C VAL A 52 2.41 13.38 6.25
N ASP A 53 2.16 13.92 7.42
CA ASP A 53 1.71 15.29 7.59
C ASP A 53 2.84 16.32 7.34
N PRO A 54 2.55 17.63 7.28
CA PRO A 54 3.58 18.66 7.09
C PRO A 54 4.64 18.73 8.20
N ASN A 55 4.41 18.12 9.37
CA ASN A 55 5.37 18.06 10.47
C ASN A 55 6.31 16.84 10.35
N GLY A 56 6.01 15.91 9.46
CA GLY A 56 6.73 14.65 9.27
C GLY A 56 6.16 13.47 10.06
N ASP A 57 4.97 13.64 10.67
CA ASP A 57 4.32 12.58 11.42
C ASP A 57 3.49 11.69 10.50
N ALA A 58 3.63 10.38 10.66
CA ALA A 58 2.79 9.42 9.92
C ALA A 58 1.38 9.40 10.50
N MET A 59 0.39 9.59 9.62
CA MET A 59 -1.03 9.73 9.89
C MET A 59 -1.84 8.81 8.98
N GLY A 60 -3.07 8.54 9.37
CA GLY A 60 -4.00 7.74 8.57
C GLY A 60 -4.50 6.50 9.29
N ALA A 61 -5.49 5.84 8.73
CA ALA A 61 -6.11 4.65 9.32
C ALA A 61 -5.06 3.55 9.60
N GLY A 62 -4.20 3.26 8.63
CA GLY A 62 -3.14 2.27 8.77
C GLY A 62 -2.11 2.65 9.84
N PRO A 63 -1.46 3.83 9.76
CA PRO A 63 -0.47 4.25 10.76
C PRO A 63 -1.02 4.32 12.18
N ASP A 64 -2.22 4.83 12.41
CA ASP A 64 -2.70 4.99 13.77
C ASP A 64 -3.11 3.64 14.40
N VAL A 65 -3.68 2.72 13.62
CA VAL A 65 -3.88 1.33 14.06
C VAL A 65 -2.54 0.63 14.27
N ALA A 66 -1.56 0.83 13.36
CA ALA A 66 -0.22 0.25 13.52
C ALA A 66 0.49 0.71 14.79
N LYS A 67 0.39 1.99 15.16
CA LYS A 67 0.93 2.52 16.44
C LYS A 67 0.36 1.77 17.64
N ALA A 68 -0.96 1.60 17.70
CA ALA A 68 -1.63 0.88 18.78
C ALA A 68 -1.22 -0.60 18.84
N ILE A 69 -1.04 -1.24 17.69
CA ILE A 69 -0.57 -2.63 17.60
C ILE A 69 0.89 -2.75 18.06
N MET A 70 1.77 -1.86 17.60
CA MET A 70 3.19 -1.89 17.95
C MET A 70 3.41 -1.62 19.44
N ASP A 71 2.65 -0.72 20.05
CA ASP A 71 2.64 -0.52 21.51
C ASP A 71 2.28 -1.81 22.27
N LYS A 72 1.24 -2.53 21.83
CA LYS A 72 0.86 -3.84 22.40
C LYS A 72 1.95 -4.90 22.26
N LEU A 73 2.74 -4.85 21.18
CA LEU A 73 3.85 -5.77 20.94
C LEU A 73 5.15 -5.37 21.68
N GLY A 74 5.15 -4.24 22.40
CA GLY A 74 6.29 -3.73 23.15
C GLY A 74 7.37 -3.09 22.26
N VAL A 75 6.99 -2.59 21.09
CA VAL A 75 7.88 -1.85 20.19
C VAL A 75 7.88 -0.37 20.58
N GLU A 76 9.05 0.17 20.91
CA GLU A 76 9.20 1.52 21.46
C GLU A 76 9.33 2.59 20.37
N GLU A 77 9.86 2.24 19.19
CA GLU A 77 10.14 3.18 18.11
C GLU A 77 9.66 2.63 16.76
N ILE A 78 8.88 3.44 16.05
CA ILE A 78 8.50 3.18 14.65
C ILE A 78 9.27 4.15 13.75
N GLU A 79 10.11 3.59 12.88
CA GLU A 79 10.76 4.35 11.80
C GLU A 79 9.83 4.35 10.59
N TRP A 80 9.22 5.50 10.30
CA TRP A 80 8.32 5.64 9.16
C TRP A 80 9.07 5.85 7.85
N VAL A 81 8.74 5.05 6.84
CA VAL A 81 9.31 5.12 5.50
C VAL A 81 8.24 5.55 4.51
N THR A 82 8.42 6.71 3.89
CA THR A 82 7.50 7.19 2.84
C THR A 82 7.98 6.72 1.47
N THR A 83 7.07 6.14 0.68
CA THR A 83 7.38 5.71 -0.69
C THR A 83 6.14 5.84 -1.59
N ASN A 84 6.28 5.58 -2.90
CA ASN A 84 5.14 5.48 -3.80
C ASN A 84 4.41 4.15 -3.60
N PHE A 85 3.10 4.11 -3.85
CA PHE A 85 2.29 2.91 -3.68
C PHE A 85 2.85 1.71 -4.47
N SER A 86 3.22 1.90 -5.72
CA SER A 86 3.83 0.86 -6.57
C SER A 86 5.17 0.32 -6.05
N SER A 87 5.79 1.00 -5.10
CA SER A 87 7.08 0.61 -4.49
C SER A 87 6.92 -0.14 -3.16
N LEU A 88 5.69 -0.30 -2.65
CA LEU A 88 5.45 -0.97 -1.36
C LEU A 88 5.84 -2.45 -1.40
N ILE A 89 5.28 -3.24 -2.33
CA ILE A 89 5.63 -4.66 -2.49
C ILE A 89 7.11 -4.85 -2.84
N PRO A 90 7.68 -4.16 -3.86
CA PRO A 90 9.12 -4.25 -4.13
C PRO A 90 10.00 -3.82 -2.94
N GLY A 91 9.54 -2.88 -2.13
CA GLY A 91 10.26 -2.44 -0.93
C GLY A 91 10.32 -3.50 0.16
N LEU A 92 9.23 -4.22 0.41
CA LEU A 92 9.19 -5.39 1.30
C LEU A 92 10.11 -6.50 0.80
N GLN A 93 10.05 -6.82 -0.49
CA GLN A 93 10.89 -7.86 -1.12
C GLN A 93 12.39 -7.51 -1.09
N ALA A 94 12.72 -6.23 -1.00
CA ALA A 94 14.09 -5.71 -0.90
C ALA A 94 14.50 -5.33 0.53
N ASP A 95 13.73 -5.75 1.55
CA ASP A 95 13.97 -5.52 2.98
C ASP A 95 14.21 -4.05 3.37
N ARG A 96 13.54 -3.12 2.65
CA ARG A 96 13.63 -1.68 2.95
C ARG A 96 12.87 -1.29 4.20
N PHE A 97 11.84 -2.05 4.52
CA PHE A 97 10.99 -1.91 5.70
C PHE A 97 10.40 -3.28 6.07
N ASP A 98 9.90 -3.41 7.27
CA ASP A 98 9.47 -4.68 7.86
C ASP A 98 7.96 -4.90 7.68
N MET A 99 7.19 -3.79 7.57
CA MET A 99 5.74 -3.79 7.45
C MET A 99 5.28 -2.61 6.58
N VAL A 100 4.10 -2.74 5.97
CA VAL A 100 3.38 -1.64 5.31
C VAL A 100 2.09 -1.35 6.06
N ALA A 101 1.81 -0.07 6.30
CA ALA A 101 0.58 0.44 6.91
C ALA A 101 -0.09 1.45 5.94
N ALA A 102 -0.61 0.95 4.82
CA ALA A 102 -1.22 1.73 3.75
C ALA A 102 -2.58 1.17 3.32
N GLU A 103 -3.17 0.27 4.12
CA GLU A 103 -4.46 -0.37 3.85
C GLU A 103 -4.57 -0.93 2.42
N MET A 104 -3.46 -1.57 1.97
CA MET A 104 -3.38 -2.16 0.63
C MET A 104 -4.45 -3.25 0.49
N ALA A 105 -5.24 -3.21 -0.59
CA ALA A 105 -6.24 -4.23 -0.90
C ALA A 105 -5.61 -5.63 -0.96
N ILE A 106 -6.21 -6.57 -0.26
CA ILE A 106 -5.84 -7.98 -0.22
C ILE A 106 -6.36 -8.62 -1.51
N LEU A 107 -5.45 -8.97 -2.42
CA LEU A 107 -5.77 -9.54 -3.73
C LEU A 107 -4.93 -10.78 -3.99
N PRO A 108 -5.45 -11.77 -4.74
CA PRO A 108 -4.75 -13.04 -5.02
C PRO A 108 -3.35 -12.85 -5.59
N ASP A 109 -3.17 -11.91 -6.53
CA ASP A 109 -1.87 -11.65 -7.16
C ASP A 109 -0.87 -10.97 -6.24
N ARG A 110 -1.33 -10.17 -5.30
CA ARG A 110 -0.49 -9.57 -4.25
C ARG A 110 -0.12 -10.61 -3.20
N CYS A 111 -1.05 -11.50 -2.82
CA CYS A 111 -0.81 -12.59 -1.87
C CYS A 111 0.27 -13.59 -2.34
N LYS A 112 0.47 -13.73 -3.66
CA LYS A 112 1.56 -14.55 -4.23
C LYS A 112 2.95 -13.94 -3.98
N GLN A 113 3.02 -12.67 -3.63
CA GLN A 113 4.26 -11.89 -3.55
C GLN A 113 4.64 -11.51 -2.13
N VAL A 114 3.66 -11.31 -1.25
CA VAL A 114 3.79 -10.80 0.12
C VAL A 114 2.76 -11.46 1.03
N LEU A 115 2.93 -11.30 2.35
CA LEU A 115 1.95 -11.73 3.33
C LEU A 115 1.06 -10.55 3.72
N PHE A 116 -0.20 -10.83 4.00
CA PHE A 116 -1.16 -9.87 4.55
C PHE A 116 -1.58 -10.24 5.98
N SER A 117 -1.91 -9.22 6.78
CA SER A 117 -2.70 -9.42 8.00
C SER A 117 -4.13 -9.83 7.66
N GLU A 118 -4.93 -10.19 8.64
CA GLU A 118 -6.39 -10.13 8.51
C GLU A 118 -6.84 -8.70 8.18
N PRO A 119 -7.98 -8.53 7.48
CA PRO A 119 -8.45 -7.21 7.08
C PRO A 119 -8.59 -6.24 8.26
N ASN A 120 -8.01 -5.05 8.12
CA ASN A 120 -8.18 -3.95 9.06
C ASN A 120 -9.35 -3.05 8.63
N THR A 121 -9.52 -2.83 7.34
CA THR A 121 -10.52 -1.94 6.75
C THR A 121 -11.31 -2.63 5.64
N SER A 122 -12.46 -2.05 5.28
CA SER A 122 -13.11 -2.30 4.01
C SER A 122 -13.56 -0.96 3.40
N TYR A 123 -13.57 -0.87 2.06
CA TYR A 123 -13.89 0.38 1.36
C TYR A 123 -14.40 0.12 -0.05
N GLY A 124 -15.19 1.08 -0.57
CA GLY A 124 -15.69 1.09 -1.94
C GLY A 124 -14.86 1.97 -2.85
N GLU A 125 -15.24 1.98 -4.12
CA GLU A 125 -14.60 2.76 -5.16
C GLU A 125 -15.20 4.17 -5.29
N GLY A 126 -14.55 5.03 -6.09
CA GLY A 126 -15.00 6.39 -6.37
C GLY A 126 -14.28 6.99 -7.57
N LEU A 127 -14.80 8.10 -8.04
CA LEU A 127 -14.22 8.91 -9.11
C LEU A 127 -14.06 10.35 -8.67
N LEU A 128 -12.88 10.92 -8.93
CA LEU A 128 -12.66 12.35 -8.92
C LEU A 128 -12.84 12.87 -10.34
N VAL A 129 -13.72 13.85 -10.52
CA VAL A 129 -14.02 14.48 -11.81
C VAL A 129 -13.76 15.99 -11.75
N ALA A 130 -13.69 16.65 -12.90
CA ALA A 130 -13.63 18.12 -12.94
C ALA A 130 -14.93 18.71 -12.35
N ALA A 131 -14.81 19.87 -11.69
CA ALA A 131 -15.95 20.53 -11.06
C ALA A 131 -17.14 20.71 -12.03
N GLY A 132 -18.31 20.33 -11.56
CA GLY A 132 -19.55 20.30 -12.34
C GLY A 132 -19.69 19.09 -13.26
N ASN A 133 -18.81 18.10 -13.16
CA ASN A 133 -18.82 16.86 -13.92
C ASN A 133 -19.20 17.03 -15.40
N PRO A 134 -18.46 17.81 -16.19
CA PRO A 134 -18.86 18.23 -17.55
C PRO A 134 -18.96 17.08 -18.56
N LYS A 135 -18.49 15.89 -18.20
CA LYS A 135 -18.53 14.66 -19.01
C LYS A 135 -19.63 13.69 -18.58
N ASP A 136 -20.37 14.02 -17.51
CA ASP A 136 -21.46 13.19 -16.98
C ASP A 136 -21.00 11.78 -16.65
N ILE A 137 -19.88 11.64 -15.91
CA ILE A 137 -19.22 10.38 -15.56
C ILE A 137 -19.68 9.95 -14.17
N HIS A 138 -20.24 8.75 -14.05
CA HIS A 138 -20.80 8.25 -12.78
C HIS A 138 -20.39 6.81 -12.44
N ALA A 139 -19.68 6.12 -13.32
CA ALA A 139 -19.24 4.74 -13.13
C ALA A 139 -17.92 4.46 -13.87
N TYR A 140 -17.22 3.42 -13.42
CA TYR A 140 -16.06 2.91 -14.16
C TYR A 140 -16.45 2.35 -15.54
N ALA A 141 -17.66 1.82 -15.68
CA ALA A 141 -18.19 1.31 -16.94
C ALA A 141 -18.30 2.40 -18.05
N ASP A 142 -18.48 3.66 -17.68
CA ASP A 142 -18.59 4.78 -18.64
C ASP A 142 -17.35 4.89 -19.53
N PHE A 143 -16.17 4.51 -19.04
CA PHE A 143 -14.91 4.53 -19.79
C PHE A 143 -14.82 3.40 -20.82
N ALA A 144 -15.49 2.26 -20.59
CA ALA A 144 -15.59 1.18 -21.56
C ALA A 144 -16.65 1.49 -22.63
N GLU A 145 -17.72 2.18 -22.26
CA GLU A 145 -18.82 2.56 -23.15
C GLU A 145 -18.46 3.77 -24.05
N ASN A 146 -17.60 4.66 -23.55
CA ASN A 146 -17.16 5.85 -24.28
C ASN A 146 -15.63 5.87 -24.46
N PRO A 147 -15.11 5.40 -25.61
CA PRO A 147 -13.67 5.30 -25.87
C PRO A 147 -12.96 6.67 -26.07
N GLU A 148 -13.66 7.79 -26.00
CA GLU A 148 -13.04 9.10 -26.01
C GLU A 148 -12.67 9.59 -24.59
N LEU A 149 -13.25 8.96 -23.54
CA LEU A 149 -12.93 9.28 -22.15
C LEU A 149 -11.59 8.71 -21.74
N LYS A 150 -10.86 9.46 -20.93
CA LYS A 150 -9.60 9.05 -20.32
C LYS A 150 -9.73 9.02 -18.81
N VAL A 151 -9.22 7.97 -18.19
CA VAL A 151 -9.18 7.85 -16.74
C VAL A 151 -7.74 7.76 -16.24
N ALA A 152 -7.43 8.57 -15.23
CA ALA A 152 -6.17 8.47 -14.53
C ALA A 152 -6.28 7.44 -13.39
N ILE A 153 -5.19 6.74 -13.12
CA ILE A 153 -5.11 5.69 -12.07
C ILE A 153 -3.72 5.77 -11.46
N MET A 154 -3.61 5.56 -10.14
CA MET A 154 -2.32 5.47 -9.48
C MET A 154 -1.58 4.18 -9.87
N ALA A 155 -0.28 4.27 -10.11
CA ALA A 155 0.56 3.13 -10.44
C ALA A 155 0.50 2.06 -9.32
N GLY A 156 0.16 0.82 -9.68
CA GLY A 156 0.04 -0.31 -8.77
C GLY A 156 -1.30 -0.41 -8.03
N ALA A 157 -2.23 0.52 -8.27
CA ALA A 157 -3.58 0.46 -7.73
C ALA A 157 -4.43 -0.60 -8.46
N ASP A 158 -5.36 -1.21 -7.72
CA ASP A 158 -6.26 -2.25 -8.21
C ASP A 158 -7.31 -1.76 -9.21
N GLN A 159 -7.61 -0.46 -9.21
CA GLN A 159 -8.48 0.17 -10.21
C GLN A 159 -7.99 -0.07 -11.65
N LEU A 160 -6.68 -0.29 -11.85
CA LEU A 160 -6.16 -0.65 -13.16
C LEU A 160 -6.71 -1.99 -13.65
N GLU A 161 -6.69 -3.00 -12.78
CA GLU A 161 -7.25 -4.33 -13.09
C GLU A 161 -8.77 -4.25 -13.29
N MET A 162 -9.47 -3.46 -12.47
CA MET A 162 -10.91 -3.24 -12.61
C MET A 162 -11.25 -2.63 -13.98
N MET A 163 -10.54 -1.58 -14.41
CA MET A 163 -10.74 -0.98 -15.72
C MET A 163 -10.47 -1.95 -16.87
N GLN A 164 -9.43 -2.76 -16.76
CA GLN A 164 -9.11 -3.79 -17.76
C GLN A 164 -10.20 -4.86 -17.84
N LYS A 165 -10.72 -5.33 -16.72
CA LYS A 165 -11.83 -6.31 -16.66
C LYS A 165 -13.13 -5.73 -17.22
N LEU A 166 -13.37 -4.44 -17.06
CA LEU A 166 -14.49 -3.73 -17.66
C LEU A 166 -14.31 -3.48 -19.16
N GLY A 167 -13.12 -3.73 -19.73
CA GLY A 167 -12.84 -3.58 -21.15
C GLY A 167 -12.40 -2.19 -21.57
N VAL A 168 -11.93 -1.36 -20.67
CA VAL A 168 -11.36 -0.04 -21.00
C VAL A 168 -10.05 -0.21 -21.77
N ASP A 169 -9.93 0.49 -22.91
CA ASP A 169 -8.71 0.44 -23.74
C ASP A 169 -7.52 1.03 -22.97
N GLU A 170 -6.38 0.35 -23.04
CA GLU A 170 -5.13 0.79 -22.39
C GLU A 170 -4.69 2.20 -22.85
N ALA A 171 -5.00 2.58 -24.08
CA ALA A 171 -4.72 3.93 -24.61
C ALA A 171 -5.48 5.04 -23.88
N ASN A 172 -6.55 4.70 -23.16
CA ASN A 172 -7.36 5.62 -22.38
C ASN A 172 -6.97 5.69 -20.90
N LEU A 173 -6.00 4.86 -20.47
CA LEU A 173 -5.49 4.83 -19.11
C LEU A 173 -4.29 5.76 -18.95
N VAL A 174 -4.35 6.64 -17.95
CA VAL A 174 -3.27 7.58 -17.61
C VAL A 174 -2.71 7.20 -16.25
N THR A 175 -1.51 6.64 -16.22
CA THR A 175 -0.86 6.23 -14.96
C THR A 175 -0.22 7.41 -14.24
N LEU A 176 -0.52 7.58 -12.96
CA LEU A 176 0.05 8.59 -12.07
C LEU A 176 1.02 7.96 -11.07
N SER A 177 2.05 8.70 -10.69
CA SER A 177 3.02 8.25 -9.67
C SER A 177 2.55 8.51 -8.25
N ALA A 178 1.67 9.49 -8.05
CA ALA A 178 1.16 9.88 -6.75
C ALA A 178 -0.28 10.42 -6.87
N ASN A 179 -1.08 10.24 -5.81
CA ASN A 179 -2.46 10.75 -5.73
C ASN A 179 -2.53 12.27 -5.87
N ALA A 180 -1.54 13.01 -5.36
CA ALA A 180 -1.48 14.46 -5.47
C ALA A 180 -1.49 14.98 -6.92
N ASP A 181 -1.04 14.17 -7.89
CA ASP A 181 -1.05 14.53 -9.31
C ASP A 181 -2.46 14.47 -9.92
N ALA A 182 -3.41 13.78 -9.26
CA ALA A 182 -4.77 13.57 -9.77
C ALA A 182 -5.52 14.89 -9.94
N ILE A 183 -5.45 15.80 -8.97
CA ILE A 183 -6.12 17.11 -9.02
C ILE A 183 -5.71 17.86 -10.28
N SER A 184 -4.40 18.01 -10.53
CA SER A 184 -3.92 18.71 -11.72
C SER A 184 -4.22 17.97 -13.02
N THR A 185 -4.22 16.65 -12.99
CA THR A 185 -4.50 15.82 -14.17
C THR A 185 -5.95 15.96 -14.60
N VAL A 186 -6.89 15.96 -13.67
CA VAL A 186 -8.32 16.09 -13.93
C VAL A 186 -8.70 17.55 -14.24
N SER A 187 -8.29 18.50 -13.40
CA SER A 187 -8.67 19.91 -13.56
C SER A 187 -8.13 20.55 -14.86
N THR A 188 -7.03 20.02 -15.42
CA THR A 188 -6.48 20.49 -16.71
C THR A 188 -6.93 19.66 -17.91
N GLY A 189 -7.75 18.62 -17.72
CA GLY A 189 -8.27 17.76 -18.79
C GLY A 189 -7.23 16.82 -19.41
N ARG A 190 -6.16 16.47 -18.70
CA ARG A 190 -5.23 15.39 -19.11
C ARG A 190 -5.88 14.02 -19.01
N ALA A 191 -6.76 13.85 -18.06
CA ALA A 191 -7.76 12.78 -17.97
C ALA A 191 -9.10 13.40 -17.59
N ASP A 192 -10.20 12.73 -17.92
CA ASP A 192 -11.55 13.19 -17.64
C ASP A 192 -11.98 12.87 -16.21
N ALA A 193 -11.37 11.83 -15.61
CA ALA A 193 -11.53 11.49 -14.20
C ALA A 193 -10.26 10.83 -13.64
N TYR A 194 -10.25 10.66 -12.31
CA TYR A 194 -9.28 9.82 -11.60
C TYR A 194 -10.03 8.75 -10.83
N ALA A 195 -9.73 7.48 -11.12
CA ALA A 195 -10.28 6.33 -10.43
C ALA A 195 -9.45 6.04 -9.17
N ALA A 196 -10.13 5.97 -8.05
CA ALA A 196 -9.56 5.72 -6.74
C ALA A 196 -10.62 5.12 -5.81
N THR A 197 -10.25 4.88 -4.56
CA THR A 197 -11.24 4.58 -3.53
C THR A 197 -12.13 5.80 -3.25
N SER A 198 -13.33 5.59 -2.73
CA SER A 198 -14.25 6.67 -2.39
C SER A 198 -13.64 7.71 -1.43
N LEU A 199 -12.87 7.24 -0.43
CA LEU A 199 -12.23 8.11 0.56
C LEU A 199 -11.07 8.91 -0.06
N THR A 200 -10.26 8.32 -0.93
CA THR A 200 -9.21 9.05 -1.64
C THR A 200 -9.80 10.12 -2.56
N ALA A 201 -10.86 9.79 -3.31
CA ALA A 201 -11.55 10.76 -4.16
C ALA A 201 -12.12 11.94 -3.35
N SER A 202 -12.78 11.66 -2.21
CA SER A 202 -13.28 12.69 -1.29
C SER A 202 -12.18 13.56 -0.72
N GLY A 203 -11.09 12.94 -0.21
CA GLY A 203 -9.98 13.68 0.36
C GLY A 203 -9.23 14.56 -0.64
N LEU A 204 -9.23 14.21 -1.93
CA LEU A 204 -8.68 15.04 -3.00
C LEU A 204 -9.63 16.17 -3.40
N ALA A 205 -10.95 15.91 -3.45
CA ALA A 205 -11.96 16.92 -3.75
C ALA A 205 -11.96 18.04 -2.69
N ASP A 206 -11.79 17.69 -1.42
CA ASP A 206 -11.73 18.65 -0.32
C ASP A 206 -10.54 19.63 -0.40
N GLN A 207 -9.53 19.30 -1.21
CA GLN A 207 -8.32 20.11 -1.35
C GLN A 207 -8.40 21.17 -2.45
N ASN A 208 -9.36 21.07 -3.40
CA ASN A 208 -9.37 21.94 -4.57
C ASN A 208 -10.74 22.03 -5.22
N ASP A 209 -11.30 23.25 -5.29
CA ASP A 209 -12.60 23.55 -5.90
C ASP A 209 -12.68 23.27 -7.42
N GLY A 210 -11.58 22.96 -8.09
CA GLY A 210 -11.53 22.61 -9.51
C GLY A 210 -11.88 21.16 -9.82
N VAL A 211 -12.08 20.35 -8.79
CA VAL A 211 -12.44 18.93 -8.88
C VAL A 211 -13.52 18.61 -7.85
N GLU A 212 -14.28 17.54 -8.08
CA GLU A 212 -15.30 17.05 -7.17
C GLU A 212 -15.39 15.51 -7.23
N VAL A 213 -15.99 14.91 -6.24
CA VAL A 213 -16.38 13.48 -6.32
C VAL A 213 -17.54 13.36 -7.29
N ALA A 214 -17.49 12.39 -8.21
CA ALA A 214 -18.61 12.11 -9.09
C ALA A 214 -19.86 11.78 -8.28
N GLY A 215 -20.91 12.62 -8.42
CA GLY A 215 -22.19 12.36 -7.76
C GLY A 215 -22.89 11.16 -8.37
N GLU A 216 -23.77 10.50 -7.58
CA GLU A 216 -24.52 9.31 -8.01
C GLU A 216 -23.59 8.19 -8.56
N PHE A 217 -22.39 8.09 -7.99
CA PHE A 217 -21.43 7.06 -8.37
C PHE A 217 -22.00 5.66 -8.13
N THR A 218 -21.81 4.80 -9.13
CA THR A 218 -22.17 3.38 -9.04
C THR A 218 -20.89 2.56 -8.97
N ASP A 219 -20.76 1.74 -7.92
CA ASP A 219 -19.62 0.83 -7.78
C ASP A 219 -19.52 -0.12 -8.99
N PRO A 220 -18.30 -0.47 -9.41
CA PRO A 220 -18.10 -1.38 -10.52
C PRO A 220 -18.65 -2.76 -10.20
N VAL A 221 -19.25 -3.41 -11.19
CA VAL A 221 -19.69 -4.82 -11.12
C VAL A 221 -18.75 -5.63 -12.00
N ILE A 222 -17.99 -6.55 -11.40
CA ILE A 222 -17.04 -7.43 -12.10
C ILE A 222 -17.44 -8.87 -11.83
N ASP A 223 -17.53 -9.68 -12.89
CA ASP A 223 -17.95 -11.08 -12.82
C ASP A 223 -19.34 -11.29 -12.16
N GLY A 224 -20.17 -10.24 -12.14
CA GLY A 224 -21.53 -10.25 -11.59
C GLY A 224 -21.61 -9.85 -10.11
N GLU A 225 -20.49 -9.53 -9.49
CA GLU A 225 -20.39 -9.08 -8.10
C GLU A 225 -20.00 -7.58 -8.05
N GLU A 226 -20.63 -6.82 -7.13
CA GLU A 226 -20.25 -5.46 -6.83
C GLU A 226 -18.88 -5.45 -6.14
N VAL A 227 -17.96 -4.65 -6.65
CA VAL A 227 -16.60 -4.60 -6.14
C VAL A 227 -16.55 -3.87 -4.81
N ARG A 228 -15.94 -4.55 -3.84
CA ARG A 228 -15.54 -3.97 -2.57
C ARG A 228 -14.14 -4.48 -2.22
N SER A 229 -13.32 -3.63 -1.62
CA SER A 229 -11.95 -3.96 -1.26
C SER A 229 -11.78 -4.10 0.26
N TRP A 230 -10.85 -4.95 0.68
CA TRP A 230 -10.44 -5.16 2.06
C TRP A 230 -8.96 -4.85 2.19
N GLY A 231 -8.65 -3.86 3.02
CA GLY A 231 -7.28 -3.42 3.27
C GLY A 231 -6.67 -4.07 4.50
N GLY A 232 -5.36 -4.31 4.43
CA GLY A 232 -4.61 -4.89 5.53
C GLY A 232 -3.15 -4.44 5.58
N PHE A 233 -2.49 -4.78 6.69
CA PHE A 233 -1.04 -4.64 6.82
C PHE A 233 -0.34 -5.67 5.95
N THR A 234 0.83 -5.31 5.42
CA THR A 234 1.54 -6.17 4.48
C THR A 234 2.98 -6.41 4.96
N PHE A 235 3.48 -7.64 4.77
CA PHE A 235 4.78 -8.09 5.26
C PHE A 235 5.55 -8.81 4.16
N ALA A 236 6.89 -8.88 4.28
CA ALA A 236 7.71 -9.70 3.40
C ALA A 236 7.34 -11.18 3.54
N SER A 237 7.42 -11.93 2.43
CA SER A 237 7.30 -13.39 2.47
C SER A 237 8.37 -13.98 3.38
N GLY A 238 7.99 -14.91 4.25
CA GLY A 238 8.88 -15.51 5.25
C GLY A 238 8.87 -14.81 6.60
N ASN A 239 8.07 -13.73 6.78
CA ASN A 239 7.91 -13.05 8.08
C ASN A 239 6.55 -13.35 8.72
N GLU A 240 6.18 -14.65 8.72
CA GLU A 240 4.92 -15.14 9.27
C GLU A 240 4.79 -14.84 10.75
N GLU A 241 5.89 -14.89 11.53
CA GLU A 241 5.88 -14.63 12.97
C GLU A 241 5.43 -13.19 13.28
N LEU A 242 5.93 -12.20 12.56
CA LEU A 242 5.52 -10.80 12.72
C LEU A 242 4.06 -10.63 12.30
N ARG A 243 3.68 -11.18 11.14
CA ARG A 243 2.29 -11.16 10.66
C ARG A 243 1.32 -11.76 11.67
N ASP A 244 1.65 -12.91 12.26
CA ASP A 244 0.78 -13.62 13.21
C ASP A 244 0.67 -12.85 14.54
N ALA A 245 1.76 -12.24 15.01
CA ALA A 245 1.74 -11.36 16.18
C ALA A 245 0.87 -10.13 15.94
N VAL A 246 1.01 -9.48 14.77
CA VAL A 246 0.15 -8.34 14.36
C VAL A 246 -1.30 -8.77 14.28
N ASN A 247 -1.62 -9.93 13.68
CA ASN A 247 -2.99 -10.44 13.62
C ASN A 247 -3.60 -10.68 15.00
N THR A 248 -2.81 -11.20 15.93
CA THR A 248 -3.27 -11.41 17.31
C THR A 248 -3.60 -10.08 17.98
N ALA A 249 -2.70 -9.11 17.88
CA ALA A 249 -2.91 -7.78 18.45
C ALA A 249 -4.05 -7.00 17.77
N LEU A 250 -4.17 -7.13 16.45
CA LEU A 250 -5.27 -6.53 15.66
C LEU A 250 -6.63 -7.12 16.07
N ALA A 251 -6.73 -8.45 16.21
CA ALA A 251 -7.96 -9.10 16.62
C ALA A 251 -8.44 -8.63 18.01
N GLU A 252 -7.51 -8.43 18.94
CA GLU A 252 -7.82 -7.84 20.25
C GLU A 252 -8.21 -6.37 20.15
N PHE A 253 -7.49 -5.59 19.33
CA PHE A 253 -7.73 -4.16 19.17
C PHE A 253 -9.07 -3.88 18.51
N LYS A 254 -9.49 -4.67 17.53
CA LYS A 254 -10.82 -4.60 16.89
C LYS A 254 -12.00 -4.80 17.86
N GLN A 255 -11.76 -5.36 19.06
CA GLN A 255 -12.79 -5.48 20.10
C GLN A 255 -12.92 -4.20 20.95
N THR A 256 -12.07 -3.20 20.75
CA THR A 256 -12.11 -1.92 21.50
C THR A 256 -12.84 -0.84 20.70
N PRO A 257 -13.50 0.10 21.36
CA PRO A 257 -14.09 1.26 20.67
C PRO A 257 -13.05 2.12 19.93
N GLU A 258 -11.84 2.19 20.45
CA GLU A 258 -10.75 3.00 19.91
C GLU A 258 -10.42 2.65 18.45
N TRP A 259 -10.40 1.36 18.09
CA TRP A 259 -10.17 0.95 16.70
C TRP A 259 -11.21 1.54 15.74
N SER A 260 -12.50 1.43 16.07
CA SER A 260 -13.56 1.98 15.22
C SER A 260 -13.57 3.52 15.22
N GLU A 261 -13.22 4.14 16.33
CA GLU A 261 -13.08 5.60 16.45
C GLU A 261 -11.94 6.12 15.56
N ILE A 262 -10.80 5.42 15.50
CA ILE A 262 -9.71 5.75 14.57
C ILE A 262 -10.22 5.70 13.13
N LEU A 263 -10.83 4.61 12.70
CA LEU A 263 -11.29 4.45 11.32
C LEU A 263 -12.33 5.53 10.97
N MET A 264 -13.33 5.73 11.80
CA MET A 264 -14.37 6.76 11.60
C MET A 264 -13.78 8.17 11.59
N GLY A 265 -12.75 8.44 12.38
CA GLY A 265 -11.99 9.70 12.37
C GLY A 265 -11.33 10.00 11.03
N TYR A 266 -11.05 8.99 10.25
CA TYR A 266 -10.51 9.08 8.89
C TYR A 266 -11.58 8.97 7.78
N GLY A 267 -12.85 9.01 8.14
CA GLY A 267 -13.96 9.06 7.19
C GLY A 267 -14.57 7.72 6.82
N PHE A 268 -14.08 6.61 7.38
CA PHE A 268 -14.75 5.32 7.20
C PHE A 268 -16.13 5.35 7.84
N THR A 269 -17.12 4.81 7.15
CA THR A 269 -18.48 4.69 7.68
C THR A 269 -18.58 3.50 8.64
N GLN A 270 -19.67 3.47 9.43
CA GLN A 270 -19.94 2.30 10.27
C GLN A 270 -20.07 1.01 9.42
N ALA A 271 -20.60 1.10 8.20
CA ALA A 271 -20.70 -0.03 7.28
C ALA A 271 -19.33 -0.51 6.82
N ASP A 272 -18.35 0.40 6.63
CA ASP A 272 -16.97 0.03 6.30
C ASP A 272 -16.29 -0.66 7.47
N VAL A 273 -16.49 -0.15 8.68
CA VAL A 273 -15.97 -0.75 9.92
C VAL A 273 -16.52 -2.17 10.10
N ASP A 274 -17.85 -2.32 10.05
CA ASP A 274 -18.53 -3.61 10.20
C ASP A 274 -18.12 -4.58 9.06
N GLY A 275 -18.02 -4.06 7.83
CA GLY A 275 -17.64 -4.81 6.64
C GLY A 275 -16.23 -5.38 6.67
N SER A 276 -15.31 -4.79 7.47
CA SER A 276 -13.92 -5.25 7.57
C SER A 276 -13.77 -6.68 8.11
N GLY A 277 -14.79 -7.23 8.74
CA GLY A 277 -14.83 -8.61 9.25
C GLY A 277 -15.56 -9.61 8.37
N ASN A 278 -16.07 -9.21 7.20
CA ASN A 278 -16.88 -10.08 6.35
C ASN A 278 -16.07 -11.14 5.60
N HIS A 279 -14.78 -10.90 5.41
CA HIS A 279 -13.87 -11.83 4.75
C HIS A 279 -12.61 -12.03 5.56
N THR A 280 -12.02 -13.21 5.41
CA THR A 280 -10.68 -13.52 5.91
C THR A 280 -9.65 -13.30 4.79
N THR A 281 -8.41 -13.06 5.18
CA THR A 281 -7.29 -12.97 4.22
C THR A 281 -7.14 -14.26 3.41
N ALA A 282 -7.41 -15.42 4.00
CA ALA A 282 -7.35 -16.69 3.30
C ALA A 282 -8.39 -16.80 2.19
N GLU A 283 -9.60 -16.28 2.39
CA GLU A 283 -10.65 -16.22 1.36
C GLU A 283 -10.25 -15.25 0.24
N LEU A 284 -9.85 -14.03 0.59
CA LEU A 284 -9.44 -12.98 -0.38
C LEU A 284 -8.22 -13.37 -1.22
N CYS A 285 -7.30 -14.15 -0.66
CA CYS A 285 -6.12 -14.65 -1.39
C CYS A 285 -6.42 -15.86 -2.28
N ALA A 286 -7.56 -16.52 -2.12
CA ALA A 286 -7.91 -17.74 -2.85
C ALA A 286 -8.69 -17.49 -4.15
N GLU A 287 -9.29 -16.31 -4.29
CA GLU A 287 -10.02 -15.87 -5.49
C GLU A 287 -9.05 -15.52 -6.63
#